data_220a55d193c035fa4218aa56c2988dd1
#
_entry.id   220a55d193c035fa4218aa56c2988dd1
#
_cell.length_a   1.000
_cell.length_b   1.000
_cell.length_c   1.000
_cell.angle_alpha   90.00
_cell.angle_beta   90.00
_cell.angle_gamma   90.00
#
_symmetry.space_group_name_H-M   'P 1'
#
loop_
_entity.id
_entity.type
_entity.pdbx_description
1 polymer ?
#
loop_
_entity_poly.entity_id
_entity_poly.type
_entity_poly.pdbx_seq_one_letter_code
_entity_poly.pdbx_strand_id
1 'polypeptide(L)'
;MQRSTRLYLVPTPIGNLEDITLRALIVLKEVDTILAEDTRTSSKLIKHHKINNKLESFHAFNEHKRLDSLIQRLKQGEIMALISDAGTPAISDPGFLLVRACHEQSIPVECLPGATALIPALVNSGLPSDRFVFEGFLPPKKGRKSRLEKIKEESRTVILYESPHRLLKTLKQLGELLGNDRQVSISRELTKLHEETINGSFEELLDYYQNNTLKGELVIVIAGK
;
A
#
# COMPACT_ATOMS: atom_id res chain seq x y z
N MET A 1 -12.35 -28.49 -6.31
CA MET A 1 -13.11 -27.73 -5.28
C MET A 1 -13.69 -26.52 -5.96
N GLN A 2 -15.01 -26.38 -5.96
CA GLN A 2 -15.66 -25.19 -6.50
C GLN A 2 -15.31 -24.02 -5.58
N ARG A 3 -14.57 -23.02 -6.08
CA ARG A 3 -14.21 -21.82 -5.30
C ARG A 3 -15.49 -21.07 -4.95
N SER A 4 -15.81 -20.94 -3.68
CA SER A 4 -16.95 -20.16 -3.21
C SER A 4 -16.69 -18.64 -3.25
N THR A 5 -15.42 -18.23 -3.36
CA THR A 5 -14.97 -16.83 -3.36
C THR A 5 -15.56 -16.05 -4.52
N ARG A 6 -16.09 -14.86 -4.24
CA ARG A 6 -16.69 -13.94 -5.21
C ARG A 6 -15.84 -12.71 -5.47
N LEU A 7 -15.15 -12.23 -4.44
CA LEU A 7 -14.23 -11.09 -4.55
C LEU A 7 -12.82 -11.52 -4.14
N TYR A 8 -11.85 -11.33 -5.02
CA TYR A 8 -10.43 -11.50 -4.75
C TYR A 8 -9.77 -10.12 -4.61
N LEU A 9 -9.01 -9.89 -3.54
CA LEU A 9 -8.05 -8.79 -3.47
C LEU A 9 -6.71 -9.35 -3.91
N VAL A 10 -6.18 -8.82 -5.00
CA VAL A 10 -4.98 -9.35 -5.64
C VAL A 10 -3.85 -8.33 -5.56
N PRO A 11 -2.83 -8.56 -4.72
CA PRO A 11 -1.65 -7.70 -4.68
C PRO A 11 -0.93 -7.68 -6.03
N THR A 12 -0.54 -6.48 -6.45
CA THR A 12 0.22 -6.23 -7.68
C THR A 12 1.65 -5.80 -7.37
N PRO A 13 2.59 -5.99 -8.30
CA PRO A 13 3.98 -5.56 -8.10
C PRO A 13 4.11 -4.08 -7.73
N ILE A 14 5.06 -3.77 -6.84
CA ILE A 14 5.34 -2.39 -6.42
C ILE A 14 6.46 -1.72 -7.24
N GLY A 15 7.04 -2.44 -8.19
CA GLY A 15 8.11 -1.93 -9.05
C GLY A 15 8.63 -2.96 -10.03
N ASN A 16 8.85 -4.20 -9.58
CA ASN A 16 9.32 -5.31 -10.41
C ASN A 16 8.15 -6.24 -10.77
N LEU A 17 7.87 -6.41 -12.06
CA LEU A 17 6.77 -7.27 -12.55
C LEU A 17 6.89 -8.74 -12.12
N GLU A 18 8.11 -9.21 -11.78
CA GLU A 18 8.34 -10.57 -11.31
C GLU A 18 7.85 -10.81 -9.87
N ASP A 19 7.55 -9.76 -9.11
CA ASP A 19 7.02 -9.88 -7.75
C ASP A 19 5.55 -10.29 -7.70
N ILE A 20 4.90 -10.53 -8.84
CA ILE A 20 3.54 -11.06 -8.87
C ILE A 20 3.55 -12.56 -8.56
N THR A 21 2.63 -13.02 -7.73
CA THR A 21 2.55 -14.45 -7.42
C THR A 21 1.90 -15.25 -8.56
N LEU A 22 2.30 -16.51 -8.73
CA LEU A 22 1.68 -17.41 -9.69
C LEU A 22 0.17 -17.55 -9.45
N ARG A 23 -0.26 -17.56 -8.18
CA ARG A 23 -1.68 -17.64 -7.82
C ARG A 23 -2.43 -16.37 -8.21
N ALA A 24 -1.81 -15.19 -8.06
CA ALA A 24 -2.39 -13.93 -8.54
C ALA A 24 -2.66 -13.97 -10.06
N LEU A 25 -1.69 -14.46 -10.84
CA LEU A 25 -1.85 -14.61 -12.30
C LEU A 25 -2.98 -15.56 -12.68
N ILE A 26 -3.12 -16.69 -11.95
CA ILE A 26 -4.21 -17.65 -12.17
C ILE A 26 -5.56 -16.97 -11.89
N VAL A 27 -5.69 -16.33 -10.73
CA VAL A 27 -6.94 -15.65 -10.34
C VAL A 27 -7.32 -14.56 -11.34
N LEU A 28 -6.36 -13.70 -11.73
CA LEU A 28 -6.61 -12.63 -12.70
C LEU A 28 -7.03 -13.12 -14.08
N LYS A 29 -6.69 -14.37 -14.46
CA LYS A 29 -7.13 -14.99 -15.72
C LYS A 29 -8.50 -15.65 -15.61
N GLU A 30 -8.90 -16.06 -14.40
CA GLU A 30 -10.13 -16.84 -14.17
C GLU A 30 -11.36 -15.98 -13.77
N VAL A 31 -11.14 -14.75 -13.26
CA VAL A 31 -12.26 -13.87 -12.87
C VAL A 31 -12.99 -13.28 -14.07
N ASP A 32 -14.26 -12.92 -13.89
CA ASP A 32 -15.05 -12.28 -14.95
C ASP A 32 -14.67 -10.82 -15.16
N THR A 33 -14.36 -10.10 -14.07
CA THR A 33 -14.04 -8.67 -14.11
C THR A 33 -12.89 -8.35 -13.17
N ILE A 34 -11.96 -7.51 -13.63
CA ILE A 34 -10.87 -6.92 -12.81
C ILE A 34 -11.24 -5.46 -12.55
N LEU A 35 -11.36 -5.13 -11.26
CA LEU A 35 -11.52 -3.76 -10.77
C LEU A 35 -10.14 -3.16 -10.52
N ALA A 36 -9.83 -2.01 -11.13
CA ALA A 36 -8.52 -1.38 -11.06
C ALA A 36 -8.63 0.10 -10.68
N GLU A 37 -7.69 0.60 -9.88
CA GLU A 37 -7.62 1.98 -9.47
C GLU A 37 -7.38 2.91 -10.67
N ASP A 38 -6.30 2.71 -11.42
CA ASP A 38 -6.09 3.32 -12.73
C ASP A 38 -5.95 2.23 -13.79
N THR A 39 -6.95 2.14 -14.67
CA THR A 39 -6.98 1.14 -15.76
C THR A 39 -5.83 1.30 -16.74
N ARG A 40 -5.21 2.49 -16.87
CA ARG A 40 -4.07 2.75 -17.75
C ARG A 40 -2.80 2.13 -17.18
N THR A 41 -2.57 2.31 -15.87
CA THR A 41 -1.45 1.70 -15.13
C THR A 41 -1.59 0.19 -15.13
N SER A 42 -2.74 -0.31 -14.71
CA SER A 42 -3.04 -1.74 -14.62
C SER A 42 -2.99 -2.45 -15.98
N SER A 43 -3.33 -1.77 -17.09
CA SER A 43 -3.24 -2.33 -18.45
C SER A 43 -1.82 -2.78 -18.82
N LYS A 44 -0.77 -2.19 -18.25
CA LYS A 44 0.62 -2.62 -18.50
C LYS A 44 0.87 -4.01 -17.94
N LEU A 45 0.46 -4.25 -16.67
CA LEU A 45 0.56 -5.54 -16.00
C LEU A 45 -0.29 -6.60 -16.74
N ILE A 46 -1.55 -6.26 -17.03
CA ILE A 46 -2.52 -7.14 -17.69
C ILE A 46 -2.02 -7.59 -19.08
N LYS A 47 -1.49 -6.65 -19.88
CA LYS A 47 -0.91 -6.96 -21.20
C LYS A 47 0.36 -7.78 -21.10
N HIS A 48 1.26 -7.46 -20.17
CA HIS A 48 2.51 -8.18 -19.96
C HIS A 48 2.26 -9.68 -19.70
N HIS A 49 1.26 -9.99 -18.86
CA HIS A 49 0.90 -11.37 -18.51
C HIS A 49 -0.16 -11.99 -19.42
N LYS A 50 -0.51 -11.34 -20.53
CA LYS A 50 -1.50 -11.83 -21.54
C LYS A 50 -2.85 -12.21 -20.89
N ILE A 51 -3.33 -11.33 -20.00
CA ILE A 51 -4.64 -11.44 -19.36
C ILE A 51 -5.65 -10.66 -20.22
N ASN A 52 -6.79 -11.29 -20.60
CA ASN A 52 -7.76 -10.71 -21.51
C ASN A 52 -9.11 -10.39 -20.85
N ASN A 53 -9.16 -10.38 -19.52
CA ASN A 53 -10.40 -10.16 -18.78
C ASN A 53 -10.82 -8.70 -18.81
N LYS A 54 -12.11 -8.46 -18.60
CA LYS A 54 -12.71 -7.13 -18.53
C LYS A 54 -12.05 -6.31 -17.42
N LEU A 55 -11.57 -5.11 -17.76
CA LEU A 55 -10.95 -4.17 -16.81
C LEU A 55 -11.90 -2.99 -16.58
N GLU A 56 -12.26 -2.73 -15.33
CA GLU A 56 -13.14 -1.64 -14.93
C GLU A 56 -12.49 -0.75 -13.89
N SER A 57 -12.72 0.56 -13.99
CA SER A 57 -12.18 1.54 -13.04
C SER A 57 -12.91 1.48 -11.69
N PHE A 58 -12.12 1.39 -10.57
CA PHE A 58 -12.63 1.45 -9.20
C PHE A 58 -11.60 2.20 -8.33
N HIS A 59 -11.87 3.46 -8.01
CA HIS A 59 -10.96 4.37 -7.31
C HIS A 59 -11.72 5.16 -6.23
N ALA A 60 -11.00 5.85 -5.35
CA ALA A 60 -11.57 6.58 -4.21
C ALA A 60 -12.72 7.55 -4.57
N PHE A 61 -12.69 8.15 -5.77
CA PHE A 61 -13.73 9.10 -6.20
C PHE A 61 -15.01 8.43 -6.74
N ASN A 62 -14.96 7.15 -7.13
CA ASN A 62 -16.14 6.43 -7.64
C ASN A 62 -16.58 5.26 -6.76
N GLU A 63 -15.79 4.88 -5.74
CA GLU A 63 -16.04 3.75 -4.86
C GLU A 63 -17.47 3.76 -4.31
N HIS A 64 -17.92 4.87 -3.68
CA HIS A 64 -19.27 4.99 -3.14
C HIS A 64 -20.36 4.81 -4.18
N LYS A 65 -20.19 5.39 -5.38
CA LYS A 65 -21.17 5.30 -6.46
C LYS A 65 -21.32 3.89 -7.01
N ARG A 66 -20.24 3.13 -7.02
CA ARG A 66 -20.18 1.80 -7.63
C ARG A 66 -20.57 0.68 -6.68
N LEU A 67 -20.52 0.93 -5.37
CA LEU A 67 -20.65 -0.09 -4.33
C LEU A 67 -21.89 -0.97 -4.53
N ASP A 68 -23.08 -0.39 -4.60
CA ASP A 68 -24.34 -1.14 -4.69
C ASP A 68 -24.39 -1.99 -5.96
N SER A 69 -23.97 -1.43 -7.09
CA SER A 69 -23.92 -2.14 -8.36
C SER A 69 -22.97 -3.34 -8.34
N LEU A 70 -21.80 -3.19 -7.74
CA LEU A 70 -20.80 -4.28 -7.60
C LEU A 70 -21.32 -5.38 -6.66
N ILE A 71 -21.93 -5.01 -5.55
CA ILE A 71 -22.53 -5.97 -4.62
C ILE A 71 -23.63 -6.79 -5.29
N GLN A 72 -24.49 -6.16 -6.10
CA GLN A 72 -25.54 -6.90 -6.83
C GLN A 72 -24.94 -7.89 -7.85
N ARG A 73 -23.90 -7.49 -8.59
CA ARG A 73 -23.21 -8.37 -9.55
C ARG A 73 -22.57 -9.57 -8.86
N LEU A 74 -21.87 -9.35 -7.73
CA LEU A 74 -21.27 -10.41 -6.91
C LEU A 74 -22.32 -11.39 -6.38
N LYS A 75 -23.50 -10.89 -5.94
CA LYS A 75 -24.65 -11.73 -5.52
C LYS A 75 -25.22 -12.55 -6.66
N GLN A 76 -25.21 -12.04 -7.89
CA GLN A 76 -25.64 -12.74 -9.08
C GLN A 76 -24.64 -13.80 -9.56
N GLY A 77 -23.52 -13.93 -8.87
CA GLY A 77 -22.55 -14.99 -9.12
C GLY A 77 -21.31 -14.56 -9.89
N GLU A 78 -21.21 -13.29 -10.29
CA GLU A 78 -20.00 -12.78 -10.94
C GLU A 78 -18.79 -12.87 -9.99
N ILE A 79 -17.65 -13.24 -10.52
CA ILE A 79 -16.38 -13.36 -9.78
C ILE A 79 -15.50 -12.17 -10.17
N MET A 80 -15.05 -11.41 -9.19
CA MET A 80 -14.25 -10.21 -9.43
C MET A 80 -12.91 -10.25 -8.73
N ALA A 81 -11.90 -9.60 -9.32
CA ALA A 81 -10.65 -9.27 -8.66
C ALA A 81 -10.54 -7.75 -8.48
N LEU A 82 -10.11 -7.29 -7.31
CA LEU A 82 -9.70 -5.91 -7.06
C LEU A 82 -8.19 -5.85 -7.04
N ILE A 83 -7.62 -4.94 -7.81
CA ILE A 83 -6.19 -4.59 -7.83
C ILE A 83 -6.01 -3.10 -7.59
N SER A 84 -4.90 -2.71 -6.95
CA SER A 84 -4.42 -1.33 -6.87
C SER A 84 -3.33 -1.07 -7.91
N ASP A 85 -2.88 0.17 -8.03
CA ASP A 85 -1.79 0.53 -8.94
C ASP A 85 -0.48 -0.14 -8.53
N ALA A 86 -0.26 -0.36 -7.22
CA ALA A 86 0.91 -1.04 -6.67
C ALA A 86 0.61 -1.63 -5.29
N GLY A 87 1.04 -2.87 -5.03
CA GLY A 87 0.91 -3.49 -3.71
C GLY A 87 -0.45 -4.13 -3.44
N THR A 88 -0.80 -4.18 -2.16
CA THR A 88 -2.03 -4.85 -1.67
C THR A 88 -3.20 -3.88 -1.66
N PRO A 89 -4.30 -4.17 -2.39
CA PRO A 89 -5.50 -3.34 -2.38
C PRO A 89 -6.06 -3.12 -0.98
N ALA A 90 -6.73 -1.98 -0.77
CA ALA A 90 -7.30 -1.52 0.51
C ALA A 90 -6.26 -1.14 1.60
N ILE A 91 -4.96 -1.20 1.30
CA ILE A 91 -3.89 -0.70 2.19
C ILE A 91 -3.40 0.64 1.66
N SER A 92 -3.92 1.73 2.20
CA SER A 92 -3.77 3.12 1.71
C SER A 92 -4.40 3.39 0.33
N ASP A 93 -5.11 2.40 -0.22
CA ASP A 93 -5.76 2.39 -1.52
C ASP A 93 -7.27 2.12 -1.40
N PRO A 94 -8.08 2.31 -2.46
CA PRO A 94 -9.49 1.95 -2.48
C PRO A 94 -9.73 0.45 -2.22
N GLY A 95 -10.90 0.11 -1.67
CA GLY A 95 -11.31 -1.28 -1.49
C GLY A 95 -11.88 -1.61 -0.11
N PHE A 96 -11.55 -0.85 0.92
CA PHE A 96 -12.07 -1.08 2.27
C PHE A 96 -13.60 -1.12 2.31
N LEU A 97 -14.28 -0.17 1.66
CA LEU A 97 -15.74 -0.10 1.64
C LEU A 97 -16.34 -1.30 0.92
N LEU A 98 -15.75 -1.72 -0.19
CA LEU A 98 -16.22 -2.89 -0.95
C LEU A 98 -16.08 -4.18 -0.12
N VAL A 99 -14.92 -4.39 0.52
CA VAL A 99 -14.69 -5.55 1.40
C VAL A 99 -15.69 -5.56 2.55
N ARG A 100 -15.88 -4.42 3.20
CA ARG A 100 -16.85 -4.29 4.32
C ARG A 100 -18.27 -4.62 3.85
N ALA A 101 -18.70 -4.06 2.72
CA ALA A 101 -20.03 -4.34 2.17
C ALA A 101 -20.19 -5.82 1.76
N CYS A 102 -19.15 -6.47 1.25
CA CYS A 102 -19.17 -7.91 0.99
C CYS A 102 -19.41 -8.70 2.29
N HIS A 103 -18.69 -8.38 3.37
CA HIS A 103 -18.89 -9.03 4.68
C HIS A 103 -20.30 -8.81 5.23
N GLU A 104 -20.82 -7.57 5.16
CA GLU A 104 -22.19 -7.24 5.59
C GLU A 104 -23.26 -8.01 4.82
N GLN A 105 -22.95 -8.42 3.61
CA GLN A 105 -23.85 -9.16 2.70
C GLN A 105 -23.51 -10.67 2.60
N SER A 106 -22.63 -11.17 3.45
CA SER A 106 -22.15 -12.57 3.45
C SER A 106 -21.59 -13.04 2.10
N ILE A 107 -20.99 -12.14 1.35
CA ILE A 107 -20.29 -12.44 0.08
C ILE A 107 -18.86 -12.88 0.42
N PRO A 108 -18.42 -14.08 -0.02
CA PRO A 108 -17.07 -14.58 0.27
C PRO A 108 -15.98 -13.72 -0.38
N VAL A 109 -15.03 -13.25 0.44
CA VAL A 109 -13.87 -12.44 0.03
C VAL A 109 -12.60 -13.21 0.35
N GLU A 110 -11.61 -13.14 -0.54
CA GLU A 110 -10.27 -13.69 -0.32
C GLU A 110 -9.21 -12.66 -0.70
N CYS A 111 -8.34 -12.32 0.25
CA CYS A 111 -7.14 -11.53 -0.03
C CYS A 111 -5.97 -12.49 -0.25
N LEU A 112 -5.32 -12.39 -1.42
CA LEU A 112 -4.14 -13.19 -1.71
C LEU A 112 -2.91 -12.61 -1.00
N PRO A 113 -1.98 -13.44 -0.51
CA PRO A 113 -0.66 -12.97 -0.11
C PRO A 113 0.09 -12.45 -1.35
N GLY A 114 0.88 -11.40 -1.19
CA GLY A 114 1.63 -10.83 -2.29
C GLY A 114 2.41 -9.57 -1.93
N ALA A 115 2.81 -8.81 -2.94
CA ALA A 115 3.66 -7.64 -2.79
C ALA A 115 3.02 -6.55 -1.92
N THR A 116 3.85 -5.96 -1.07
CA THR A 116 3.53 -4.77 -0.26
C THR A 116 4.83 -4.07 0.13
N ALA A 117 4.85 -2.76 0.13
CA ALA A 117 6.08 -2.01 0.43
C ALA A 117 6.43 -1.99 1.93
N LEU A 118 5.42 -2.03 2.80
CA LEU A 118 5.62 -1.86 4.25
C LEU A 118 6.45 -2.99 4.89
N ILE A 119 6.27 -4.24 4.46
CA ILE A 119 6.96 -5.39 5.05
C ILE A 119 8.45 -5.45 4.64
N PRO A 120 8.83 -5.35 3.34
CA PRO A 120 10.24 -5.26 2.97
C PRO A 120 10.95 -4.08 3.63
N ALA A 121 10.32 -2.90 3.69
CA ALA A 121 10.90 -1.75 4.38
C ALA A 121 11.14 -2.02 5.88
N LEU A 122 10.18 -2.62 6.57
CA LEU A 122 10.32 -2.99 7.99
C LEU A 122 11.49 -3.95 8.19
N VAL A 123 11.59 -4.99 7.37
CA VAL A 123 12.67 -5.98 7.47
C VAL A 123 14.03 -5.34 7.17
N ASN A 124 14.12 -4.52 6.12
CA ASN A 124 15.35 -3.83 5.72
C ASN A 124 15.80 -2.77 6.75
N SER A 125 14.89 -2.26 7.58
CA SER A 125 15.21 -1.27 8.60
C SER A 125 16.11 -1.82 9.73
N GLY A 126 16.03 -3.14 9.99
CA GLY A 126 16.68 -3.75 11.15
C GLY A 126 16.07 -3.34 12.50
N LEU A 127 15.00 -2.58 12.52
CA LEU A 127 14.27 -2.21 13.74
C LEU A 127 13.36 -3.36 14.21
N PRO A 128 12.94 -3.39 15.50
CA PRO A 128 12.06 -4.43 16.02
C PRO A 128 10.81 -4.62 15.16
N SER A 129 10.59 -5.84 14.70
CA SER A 129 9.53 -6.20 13.74
C SER A 129 8.45 -7.12 14.31
N ASP A 130 8.60 -7.55 15.57
CA ASP A 130 7.66 -8.42 16.27
C ASP A 130 6.30 -7.74 16.54
N ARG A 131 6.31 -6.43 16.76
CA ARG A 131 5.12 -5.60 16.92
C ARG A 131 5.37 -4.23 16.31
N PHE A 132 4.50 -3.80 15.41
CA PHE A 132 4.60 -2.51 14.73
C PHE A 132 3.22 -1.88 14.50
N VAL A 133 3.23 -0.60 14.16
CA VAL A 133 2.04 0.18 13.77
C VAL A 133 2.23 0.71 12.38
N PHE A 134 1.27 0.46 11.49
CA PHE A 134 1.21 1.08 10.18
C PHE A 134 0.26 2.28 10.21
N GLU A 135 0.78 3.46 9.96
CA GLU A 135 0.05 4.72 9.97
C GLU A 135 -0.33 5.23 8.57
N GLY A 136 0.20 4.59 7.52
CA GLY A 136 -0.01 5.03 6.13
C GLY A 136 0.54 6.42 5.86
N PHE A 137 -0.14 7.21 5.03
CA PHE A 137 0.23 8.60 4.76
C PHE A 137 -0.25 9.54 5.86
N LEU A 138 0.65 10.35 6.41
CA LEU A 138 0.25 11.41 7.33
C LEU A 138 -0.63 12.44 6.63
N PRO A 139 -1.73 12.92 7.27
CA PRO A 139 -2.57 13.97 6.71
C PRO A 139 -1.75 15.20 6.30
N PRO A 140 -2.08 15.88 5.17
CA PRO A 140 -1.31 17.04 4.73
C PRO A 140 -1.50 18.27 5.65
N LYS A 141 -2.68 18.45 6.24
CA LYS A 141 -3.05 19.61 7.10
C LYS A 141 -3.88 19.14 8.31
N LYS A 142 -5.22 19.08 8.16
CA LYS A 142 -6.15 18.75 9.26
C LYS A 142 -5.86 17.34 9.79
N GLY A 143 -5.72 17.22 11.12
CA GLY A 143 -5.44 15.95 11.79
C GLY A 143 -3.95 15.56 11.86
N ARG A 144 -3.04 16.26 11.11
CA ARG A 144 -1.61 15.91 11.12
C ARG A 144 -0.96 16.05 12.50
N LYS A 145 -1.19 17.16 13.19
CA LYS A 145 -0.63 17.40 14.54
C LYS A 145 -1.07 16.31 15.52
N SER A 146 -2.36 16.00 15.54
CA SER A 146 -2.89 14.93 16.42
C SER A 146 -2.31 13.55 16.11
N ARG A 147 -2.02 13.26 14.81
CA ARG A 147 -1.40 12.00 14.43
C ARG A 147 0.08 11.94 14.85
N LEU A 148 0.81 13.03 14.69
CA LEU A 148 2.20 13.15 15.14
C LEU A 148 2.32 12.97 16.67
N GLU A 149 1.43 13.59 17.46
CA GLU A 149 1.40 13.41 18.92
C GLU A 149 1.13 11.96 19.34
N LYS A 150 0.32 11.22 18.60
CA LYS A 150 0.11 9.78 18.85
C LYS A 150 1.38 8.97 18.57
N ILE A 151 2.09 9.29 17.48
CA ILE A 151 3.35 8.63 17.13
C ILE A 151 4.41 8.88 18.21
N LYS A 152 4.41 10.06 18.84
CA LYS A 152 5.33 10.38 19.95
C LYS A 152 5.24 9.41 21.11
N GLU A 153 4.04 8.97 21.46
CA GLU A 153 3.80 8.07 22.58
C GLU A 153 3.86 6.57 22.19
N GLU A 154 4.06 6.27 20.90
CA GLU A 154 4.08 4.89 20.43
C GLU A 154 5.42 4.21 20.78
N SER A 155 5.33 3.08 21.47
CA SER A 155 6.48 2.27 21.88
C SER A 155 6.90 1.19 20.89
N ARG A 156 6.06 0.91 19.91
CA ARG A 156 6.33 -0.05 18.83
C ARG A 156 6.95 0.66 17.65
N THR A 157 7.60 -0.10 16.77
CA THR A 157 8.05 0.41 15.47
C THR A 157 6.88 0.97 14.67
N VAL A 158 7.04 2.18 14.11
CA VAL A 158 6.01 2.87 13.32
C VAL A 158 6.42 2.91 11.85
N ILE A 159 5.49 2.58 10.96
CA ILE A 159 5.70 2.59 9.51
C ILE A 159 4.80 3.64 8.88
N LEU A 160 5.38 4.50 8.07
CA LEU A 160 4.69 5.54 7.29
C LEU A 160 4.97 5.37 5.81
N TYR A 161 3.99 5.69 4.97
CA TYR A 161 4.22 6.03 3.56
C TYR A 161 4.40 7.54 3.43
N GLU A 162 5.32 7.97 2.58
CA GLU A 162 5.51 9.38 2.33
C GLU A 162 5.89 9.67 0.87
N SER A 163 5.53 10.86 0.40
CA SER A 163 5.93 11.33 -0.91
C SER A 163 7.27 12.08 -0.86
N PRO A 164 8.04 12.11 -1.95
CA PRO A 164 9.31 12.82 -2.00
C PRO A 164 9.14 14.33 -1.71
N HIS A 165 8.04 14.91 -2.17
CA HIS A 165 7.76 16.36 -1.96
C HIS A 165 7.52 16.73 -0.49
N ARG A 166 7.24 15.76 0.37
CA ARG A 166 6.90 15.98 1.77
C ARG A 166 7.94 15.46 2.74
N LEU A 167 8.89 14.61 2.27
CA LEU A 167 9.83 13.90 3.13
C LEU A 167 10.59 14.82 4.06
N LEU A 168 11.28 15.85 3.55
CA LEU A 168 12.08 16.76 4.37
C LEU A 168 11.28 17.42 5.48
N LYS A 169 10.06 17.88 5.13
CA LYS A 169 9.14 18.46 6.11
C LYS A 169 8.74 17.44 7.17
N THR A 170 8.47 16.21 6.76
CA THR A 170 8.04 15.13 7.65
C THR A 170 9.17 14.71 8.57
N LEU A 171 10.40 14.53 8.06
CA LEU A 171 11.57 14.22 8.87
C LEU A 171 11.86 15.30 9.92
N LYS A 172 11.85 16.58 9.51
CA LYS A 172 12.03 17.68 10.43
C LYS A 172 11.01 17.68 11.56
N GLN A 173 9.72 17.55 11.23
CA GLN A 173 8.64 17.54 12.23
C GLN A 173 8.73 16.34 13.18
N LEU A 174 9.09 15.16 12.66
CA LEU A 174 9.25 13.96 13.48
C LEU A 174 10.50 14.07 14.37
N GLY A 175 11.64 14.54 13.84
CA GLY A 175 12.86 14.74 14.62
C GLY A 175 12.67 15.73 15.77
N GLU A 176 12.04 16.89 15.51
CA GLU A 176 11.70 17.89 16.53
C GLU A 176 10.78 17.32 17.63
N LEU A 177 9.90 16.38 17.29
CA LEU A 177 8.91 15.84 18.23
C LEU A 177 9.40 14.60 18.98
N LEU A 178 10.17 13.73 18.30
CA LEU A 178 10.56 12.41 18.80
C LEU A 178 12.01 12.37 19.35
N GLY A 179 12.80 13.38 19.03
CA GLY A 179 14.24 13.43 19.24
C GLY A 179 15.01 13.22 17.92
N ASN A 180 15.97 14.10 17.66
CA ASN A 180 16.75 14.06 16.41
C ASN A 180 17.70 12.84 16.35
N ASP A 181 18.02 12.26 17.48
CA ASP A 181 18.85 11.06 17.67
C ASP A 181 18.08 9.74 17.51
N ARG A 182 16.72 9.78 17.46
CA ARG A 182 15.90 8.57 17.30
C ARG A 182 16.19 7.91 15.96
N GLN A 183 16.32 6.58 16.00
CA GLN A 183 16.63 5.77 14.82
C GLN A 183 15.44 5.72 13.87
N VAL A 184 15.73 5.90 12.61
CA VAL A 184 14.79 5.86 11.51
C VAL A 184 15.43 5.23 10.28
N SER A 185 14.62 4.53 9.49
CA SER A 185 15.01 3.95 8.21
C SER A 185 14.13 4.51 7.11
N ILE A 186 14.71 4.81 5.96
CA ILE A 186 13.96 5.22 4.78
C ILE A 186 14.30 4.28 3.63
N SER A 187 13.30 3.52 3.18
CA SER A 187 13.37 2.74 1.94
C SER A 187 12.73 3.52 0.81
N ARG A 188 13.44 3.66 -0.28
CA ARG A 188 13.04 4.39 -1.49
C ARG A 188 13.02 3.45 -2.69
N GLU A 189 11.99 3.56 -3.53
CA GLU A 189 11.91 2.85 -4.82
C GLU A 189 12.14 1.33 -4.68
N LEU A 190 11.60 0.71 -3.63
CA LEU A 190 11.69 -0.73 -3.37
C LEU A 190 11.34 -1.53 -4.63
N THR A 191 12.14 -2.54 -4.95
CA THR A 191 12.09 -3.44 -6.11
C THR A 191 12.35 -2.78 -7.48
N LYS A 192 12.66 -1.46 -7.52
CA LYS A 192 12.95 -0.70 -8.73
C LYS A 192 14.45 -0.51 -8.93
N LEU A 193 14.85 -0.01 -10.12
CA LEU A 193 16.26 0.21 -10.49
C LEU A 193 17.04 1.09 -9.49
N HIS A 194 16.35 2.04 -8.85
CA HIS A 194 16.97 2.98 -7.92
C HIS A 194 16.56 2.68 -6.47
N GLU A 195 16.38 1.40 -6.14
CA GLU A 195 16.12 0.97 -4.77
C GLU A 195 17.25 1.39 -3.84
N GLU A 196 16.88 1.97 -2.73
CA GLU A 196 17.82 2.41 -1.70
C GLU A 196 17.15 2.30 -0.33
N THR A 197 17.89 1.82 0.67
CA THR A 197 17.48 1.87 2.08
C THR A 197 18.60 2.49 2.89
N ILE A 198 18.29 3.58 3.61
CA ILE A 198 19.25 4.29 4.47
C ILE A 198 18.73 4.26 5.90
N ASN A 199 19.60 3.83 6.80
CA ASN A 199 19.35 3.74 8.23
C ASN A 199 20.20 4.81 8.96
N GLY A 200 19.65 5.45 9.98
CA GLY A 200 20.34 6.44 10.79
C GLY A 200 19.40 7.16 11.75
N SER A 201 19.84 8.26 12.29
CA SER A 201 19.01 9.19 13.07
C SER A 201 18.19 10.14 12.17
N PHE A 202 17.20 10.82 12.75
CA PHE A 202 16.47 11.86 12.00
C PHE A 202 17.41 12.98 11.52
N GLU A 203 18.41 13.35 12.31
CA GLU A 203 19.39 14.38 11.94
C GLU A 203 20.22 13.95 10.74
N GLU A 204 20.78 12.75 10.76
CA GLU A 204 21.60 12.19 9.68
C GLU A 204 20.80 12.06 8.39
N LEU A 205 19.56 11.53 8.44
CA LEU A 205 18.74 11.36 7.26
C LEU A 205 18.22 12.68 6.71
N LEU A 206 17.93 13.66 7.57
CA LEU A 206 17.56 15.00 7.14
C LEU A 206 18.71 15.67 6.36
N ASP A 207 19.94 15.60 6.88
CA ASP A 207 21.12 16.12 6.19
C ASP A 207 21.35 15.41 4.85
N TYR A 208 21.30 14.09 4.84
CA TYR A 208 21.45 13.29 3.62
C TYR A 208 20.46 13.72 2.53
N TYR A 209 19.16 13.78 2.84
CA TYR A 209 18.14 14.10 1.85
C TYR A 209 18.02 15.58 1.49
N GLN A 210 18.60 16.49 2.26
CA GLN A 210 18.77 17.90 1.85
C GLN A 210 19.80 18.05 0.73
N ASN A 211 20.81 17.18 0.69
CA ASN A 211 21.91 17.25 -0.25
C ASN A 211 21.76 16.32 -1.47
N ASN A 212 20.72 15.49 -1.50
CA ASN A 212 20.49 14.51 -2.57
C ASN A 212 19.15 14.68 -3.26
N THR A 213 19.11 14.33 -4.55
CA THR A 213 17.86 14.40 -5.34
C THR A 213 16.85 13.39 -4.83
N LEU A 214 15.69 13.88 -4.39
CA LEU A 214 14.63 13.07 -3.84
C LEU A 214 13.53 12.83 -4.88
N LYS A 215 13.39 11.58 -5.34
CA LYS A 215 12.34 11.12 -6.27
C LYS A 215 11.87 9.74 -5.87
N GLY A 216 10.66 9.39 -6.32
CA GLY A 216 10.09 8.05 -6.15
C GLY A 216 9.24 7.90 -4.88
N GLU A 217 8.87 6.68 -4.59
CA GLU A 217 8.01 6.32 -3.47
C GLU A 217 8.83 5.92 -2.25
N LEU A 218 8.36 6.30 -1.07
CA LEU A 218 9.12 6.20 0.17
C LEU A 218 8.32 5.50 1.26
N VAL A 219 9.03 4.65 1.99
CA VAL A 219 8.57 4.09 3.26
C VAL A 219 9.51 4.55 4.37
N ILE A 220 8.95 5.13 5.43
CA ILE A 220 9.68 5.55 6.62
C ILE A 220 9.36 4.55 7.72
N VAL A 221 10.40 3.98 8.34
CA VAL A 221 10.27 3.09 9.49
C VAL A 221 10.98 3.74 10.68
N ILE A 222 10.27 3.93 11.79
CA ILE A 222 10.72 4.71 12.94
C ILE A 222 10.79 3.79 14.15
N ALA A 223 11.90 3.84 14.90
CA ALA A 223 12.00 3.12 16.17
C ALA A 223 10.92 3.61 17.16
N GLY A 224 10.37 2.69 17.94
CA GLY A 224 9.47 3.01 19.06
C GLY A 224 10.14 3.86 20.14
N LYS A 225 9.33 4.34 21.09
CA LYS A 225 9.78 5.12 22.25
C LYS A 225 10.62 4.27 23.22
#